data_f430302cb938cec137ea3157c9e03815
#
_entry.id   f430302cb938cec137ea3157c9e03815
#
_cell.length_a   1.000
_cell.length_b   1.000
_cell.length_c   1.000
_cell.angle_alpha   90.00
_cell.angle_beta   90.00
_cell.angle_gamma   90.00
#
_symmetry.space_group_name_H-M   'P 1'
#
loop_
_entity.id
_entity.type
_entity.pdbx_description
1 polymer ?
#
loop_
_entity_poly.entity_id
_entity_poly.type
_entity_poly.pdbx_seq_one_letter_code
_entity_poly.pdbx_strand_id
1 'polypeptide(L)'
;MKIAVDLHIHSALSPCADDDMTPNNIVNMAVLKGLDAIAVTDHNSCDNVEAVVKAAGKRILVLPGMEVQSREDVHLLCYFDSLDALYKFDGYIKEYMDGAGNVSEIFGNQYIMDEYDRITGEREDMLLSSIDLSVEQIVKLTVDNGGVVVPAHVDRPSYSIISQLGFVPSSLNIRVLEYSHKNEYIVS
;
A
#
# COMPACT_ATOMS: atom_id res chain seq x y z
N MET A 1 -13.67 1.56 -23.01
CA MET A 1 -14.29 1.78 -21.68
C MET A 1 -13.25 2.55 -20.88
N LYS A 2 -13.64 3.63 -20.20
CA LYS A 2 -12.75 4.33 -19.22
C LYS A 2 -13.15 3.83 -17.85
N ILE A 3 -12.17 3.50 -17.03
CA ILE A 3 -12.33 3.16 -15.62
C ILE A 3 -11.62 4.22 -14.77
N ALA A 4 -12.23 4.61 -13.66
CA ALA A 4 -11.66 5.54 -12.70
C ALA A 4 -11.20 4.74 -11.48
N VAL A 5 -9.93 4.85 -11.10
CA VAL A 5 -9.37 4.08 -9.99
C VAL A 5 -8.52 4.97 -9.10
N ASP A 6 -8.43 4.61 -7.82
CA ASP A 6 -7.42 5.09 -6.88
C ASP A 6 -6.79 3.86 -6.23
N LEU A 7 -5.54 3.59 -6.57
CA LEU A 7 -4.86 2.35 -6.18
C LEU A 7 -3.79 2.57 -5.10
N HIS A 8 -3.70 3.78 -4.53
CA HIS A 8 -2.73 4.10 -3.49
C HIS A 8 -3.40 4.89 -2.36
N ILE A 9 -4.08 4.18 -1.47
CA ILE A 9 -4.81 4.76 -0.34
C ILE A 9 -4.25 4.19 0.96
N HIS A 10 -3.94 5.06 1.92
CA HIS A 10 -3.61 4.68 3.28
C HIS A 10 -4.84 4.80 4.18
N SER A 11 -5.07 3.78 5.01
CA SER A 11 -6.09 3.81 6.05
C SER A 11 -5.51 4.38 7.36
N ALA A 12 -6.34 4.48 8.39
CA ALA A 12 -5.92 4.84 9.75
C ALA A 12 -4.90 3.86 10.38
N LEU A 13 -4.50 2.81 9.66
CA LEU A 13 -3.42 1.91 10.05
C LEU A 13 -2.05 2.52 9.76
N SER A 14 -1.92 3.31 8.70
CA SER A 14 -0.66 3.98 8.34
C SER A 14 -0.53 5.29 9.12
N PRO A 15 0.55 5.50 9.89
CA PRO A 15 0.67 6.71 10.73
C PRO A 15 0.81 8.02 9.93
N CYS A 16 1.03 7.95 8.63
CA CYS A 16 0.99 9.10 7.73
C CYS A 16 -0.42 9.48 7.25
N ALA A 17 -1.44 8.66 7.53
CA ALA A 17 -2.83 8.94 7.20
C ALA A 17 -3.55 9.64 8.36
N ASP A 18 -4.72 10.18 8.08
CA ASP A 18 -5.62 10.73 9.10
C ASP A 18 -6.37 9.59 9.81
N ASP A 19 -6.63 9.70 11.11
CA ASP A 19 -7.41 8.72 11.88
C ASP A 19 -8.82 8.53 11.33
N ASP A 20 -9.36 9.53 10.61
CA ASP A 20 -10.65 9.46 9.91
C ASP A 20 -10.60 8.64 8.60
N MET A 21 -9.44 8.13 8.20
CA MET A 21 -9.31 7.21 7.06
C MET A 21 -9.78 5.80 7.43
N THR A 22 -11.03 5.72 7.89
CA THR A 22 -11.68 4.49 8.31
C THR A 22 -12.19 3.68 7.10
N PRO A 23 -12.44 2.36 7.25
CA PRO A 23 -12.96 1.52 6.16
C PRO A 23 -14.18 2.08 5.45
N ASN A 24 -15.20 2.56 6.21
CA ASN A 24 -16.41 3.12 5.60
C ASN A 24 -16.16 4.49 4.97
N ASN A 25 -15.34 5.35 5.55
CA ASN A 25 -15.03 6.66 4.98
C ASN A 25 -14.29 6.50 3.65
N ILE A 26 -13.29 5.62 3.56
CA ILE A 26 -12.57 5.31 2.31
C ILE A 26 -13.56 4.87 1.24
N VAL A 27 -14.40 3.86 1.53
CA VAL A 27 -15.35 3.32 0.56
C VAL A 27 -16.41 4.37 0.17
N ASN A 28 -16.97 5.10 1.14
CA ASN A 28 -18.00 6.10 0.87
C ASN A 28 -17.45 7.24 0.00
N MET A 29 -16.24 7.71 0.28
CA MET A 29 -15.59 8.75 -0.53
C MET A 29 -15.26 8.27 -1.93
N ALA A 30 -14.78 7.02 -2.08
CA ALA A 30 -14.52 6.43 -3.38
C ALA A 30 -15.79 6.33 -4.25
N VAL A 31 -16.88 5.85 -3.67
CA VAL A 31 -18.19 5.78 -4.34
C VAL A 31 -18.70 7.19 -4.69
N LEU A 32 -18.58 8.16 -3.77
CA LEU A 32 -18.99 9.54 -4.01
C LEU A 32 -18.19 10.20 -5.14
N LYS A 33 -16.90 9.87 -5.27
CA LYS A 33 -16.02 10.34 -6.34
C LYS A 33 -16.26 9.62 -7.67
N GLY A 34 -17.10 8.59 -7.69
CA GLY A 34 -17.41 7.81 -8.90
C GLY A 34 -16.26 6.92 -9.35
N LEU A 35 -15.46 6.40 -8.39
CA LEU A 35 -14.42 5.42 -8.70
C LEU A 35 -15.04 4.05 -8.96
N ASP A 36 -14.45 3.32 -9.89
CA ASP A 36 -14.81 1.93 -10.23
C ASP A 36 -14.07 0.91 -9.37
N ALA A 37 -12.82 1.25 -8.96
CA ALA A 37 -12.01 0.41 -8.10
C ALA A 37 -11.07 1.25 -7.21
N ILE A 38 -10.72 0.67 -6.06
CA ILE A 38 -9.70 1.21 -5.13
C ILE A 38 -8.74 0.12 -4.68
N ALA A 39 -7.58 0.51 -4.17
CA ALA A 39 -6.74 -0.35 -3.35
C ALA A 39 -6.33 0.39 -2.08
N VAL A 40 -6.42 -0.30 -0.94
CA VAL A 40 -5.81 0.14 0.31
C VAL A 40 -4.45 -0.51 0.40
N THR A 41 -3.42 0.32 0.55
CA THR A 41 -2.01 -0.06 0.48
C THR A 41 -1.25 0.54 1.65
N ASP A 42 -1.66 0.18 2.86
CA ASP A 42 -1.00 0.64 4.08
C ASP A 42 0.48 0.21 4.10
N HIS A 43 1.31 0.97 4.80
CA HIS A 43 2.74 0.67 4.94
C HIS A 43 2.96 -0.67 5.64
N ASN A 44 3.71 -1.56 5.01
CA ASN A 44 4.22 -2.83 5.53
C ASN A 44 3.18 -3.71 6.28
N SER A 45 1.89 -3.48 6.06
CA SER A 45 0.80 -4.24 6.68
C SER A 45 -0.47 -4.23 5.82
N CYS A 46 -1.30 -5.26 5.96
CA CYS A 46 -2.60 -5.35 5.32
C CYS A 46 -3.77 -5.48 6.32
N ASP A 47 -3.55 -5.16 7.59
CA ASP A 47 -4.51 -5.49 8.66
C ASP A 47 -5.90 -4.83 8.47
N ASN A 48 -6.01 -3.69 7.76
CA ASN A 48 -7.30 -3.04 7.46
C ASN A 48 -7.90 -3.39 6.08
N VAL A 49 -7.17 -4.11 5.21
CA VAL A 49 -7.63 -4.38 3.84
C VAL A 49 -8.92 -5.20 3.83
N GLU A 50 -9.03 -6.25 4.67
CA GLU A 50 -10.24 -7.07 4.75
C GLU A 50 -11.44 -6.25 5.24
N ALA A 51 -11.25 -5.35 6.21
CA ALA A 51 -12.30 -4.48 6.71
C ALA A 51 -12.84 -3.57 5.60
N VAL A 52 -11.96 -3.00 4.76
CA VAL A 52 -12.37 -2.21 3.60
C VAL A 52 -13.08 -3.05 2.55
N VAL A 53 -12.63 -4.27 2.26
CA VAL A 53 -13.31 -5.21 1.34
C VAL A 53 -14.72 -5.52 1.84
N LYS A 54 -14.88 -5.81 3.13
CA LYS A 54 -16.20 -6.07 3.74
C LYS A 54 -17.10 -4.82 3.72
N ALA A 55 -16.56 -3.67 4.08
CA ALA A 55 -17.28 -2.40 4.04
C ALA A 55 -17.71 -2.06 2.59
N ALA A 56 -16.89 -2.34 1.61
CA ALA A 56 -17.21 -2.10 0.19
C ALA A 56 -18.37 -2.99 -0.30
N GLY A 57 -18.40 -4.24 0.08
CA GLY A 57 -19.41 -5.22 -0.36
C GLY A 57 -19.43 -5.33 -1.89
N LYS A 58 -20.54 -4.90 -2.51
CA LYS A 58 -20.70 -4.87 -3.98
C LYS A 58 -20.69 -3.46 -4.57
N ARG A 59 -20.39 -2.42 -3.74
CA ARG A 59 -20.49 -1.01 -4.17
C ARG A 59 -19.33 -0.57 -5.05
N ILE A 60 -18.15 -1.12 -4.80
CA ILE A 60 -16.91 -0.80 -5.52
C ILE A 60 -15.96 -2.00 -5.42
N LEU A 61 -15.12 -2.19 -6.44
CA LEU A 61 -14.06 -3.20 -6.38
C LEU A 61 -12.93 -2.72 -5.46
N VAL A 62 -12.50 -3.58 -4.54
CA VAL A 62 -11.30 -3.34 -3.72
C VAL A 62 -10.23 -4.35 -4.13
N LEU A 63 -9.12 -3.85 -4.64
CA LEU A 63 -7.94 -4.66 -4.95
C LEU A 63 -7.10 -4.83 -3.69
N PRO A 64 -6.83 -6.06 -3.24
CA PRO A 64 -5.94 -6.31 -2.10
C PRO A 64 -4.52 -5.81 -2.39
N GLY A 65 -3.95 -4.99 -1.49
CA GLY A 65 -2.62 -4.42 -1.71
C GLY A 65 -1.89 -4.06 -0.42
N MET A 66 -0.62 -3.71 -0.57
CA MET A 66 0.27 -3.23 0.49
C MET A 66 1.34 -2.33 -0.14
N GLU A 67 1.70 -1.23 0.52
CA GLU A 67 2.90 -0.46 0.20
C GLU A 67 4.07 -0.95 1.06
N VAL A 68 5.09 -1.51 0.41
CA VAL A 68 6.27 -2.02 1.11
C VAL A 68 7.44 -1.06 0.94
N GLN A 69 8.09 -0.67 2.05
CA GLN A 69 9.31 0.14 2.04
C GLN A 69 10.53 -0.75 2.08
N SER A 70 11.32 -0.78 1.00
CA SER A 70 12.53 -1.59 0.89
C SER A 70 13.68 -1.06 1.77
N ARG A 71 14.74 -1.87 1.90
CA ARG A 71 16.02 -1.50 2.55
C ARG A 71 16.67 -0.25 1.92
N GLU A 72 16.43 -0.01 0.64
CA GLU A 72 16.91 1.15 -0.10
C GLU A 72 16.02 2.38 0.06
N ASP A 73 15.04 2.36 0.97
CA ASP A 73 14.02 3.40 1.14
C ASP A 73 13.17 3.63 -0.13
N VAL A 74 12.87 2.58 -0.89
CA VAL A 74 11.97 2.63 -2.04
C VAL A 74 10.59 2.09 -1.65
N HIS A 75 9.54 2.84 -1.96
CA HIS A 75 8.16 2.40 -1.81
C HIS A 75 7.71 1.59 -3.03
N LEU A 76 7.15 0.42 -2.77
CA LEU A 76 6.65 -0.52 -3.77
C LEU A 76 5.20 -0.91 -3.44
N LEU A 77 4.29 -0.61 -4.34
CA LEU A 77 2.90 -1.05 -4.26
C LEU A 77 2.81 -2.49 -4.74
N CYS A 78 2.42 -3.39 -3.85
CA CYS A 78 2.30 -4.83 -4.10
C CYS A 78 0.81 -5.20 -4.11
N TYR A 79 0.28 -5.62 -5.26
CA TYR A 79 -1.14 -5.95 -5.44
C TYR A 79 -1.33 -7.43 -5.67
N PHE A 80 -2.47 -7.96 -5.20
CA PHE A 80 -2.83 -9.37 -5.31
C PHE A 80 -4.28 -9.52 -5.77
N ASP A 81 -4.62 -10.69 -6.33
CA ASP A 81 -5.96 -11.01 -6.80
C ASP A 81 -6.90 -11.49 -5.69
N SER A 82 -6.35 -11.81 -4.51
CA SER A 82 -7.11 -12.34 -3.37
C SER A 82 -6.52 -11.92 -2.03
N LEU A 83 -7.36 -11.88 -0.99
CA LEU A 83 -6.93 -11.67 0.39
C LEU A 83 -5.99 -12.78 0.88
N ASP A 84 -6.22 -14.04 0.47
CA ASP A 84 -5.37 -15.16 0.86
C ASP A 84 -3.94 -14.99 0.37
N ALA A 85 -3.76 -14.52 -0.88
CA ALA A 85 -2.44 -14.24 -1.44
C ALA A 85 -1.77 -13.07 -0.71
N LEU A 86 -2.53 -11.99 -0.41
CA LEU A 86 -2.04 -10.85 0.36
C LEU A 86 -1.64 -11.24 1.79
N TYR A 87 -2.44 -12.04 2.49
CA TYR A 87 -2.12 -12.50 3.85
C TYR A 87 -0.86 -13.36 3.90
N LYS A 88 -0.69 -14.23 2.90
CA LYS A 88 0.54 -15.02 2.78
C LYS A 88 1.76 -14.11 2.58
N PHE A 89 1.63 -13.09 1.73
CA PHE A 89 2.69 -12.11 1.49
C PHE A 89 2.98 -11.29 2.76
N ASP A 90 1.96 -10.80 3.46
CA ASP A 90 2.06 -10.07 4.73
C ASP A 90 2.83 -10.88 5.79
N GLY A 91 2.56 -12.19 5.85
CA GLY A 91 3.30 -13.09 6.73
C GLY A 91 4.81 -13.09 6.47
N TYR A 92 5.23 -13.02 5.20
CA TYR A 92 6.64 -12.88 4.87
C TYR A 92 7.20 -11.50 5.22
N ILE A 93 6.45 -10.42 4.93
CA ILE A 93 6.90 -9.04 5.23
C ILE A 93 7.18 -8.87 6.72
N LYS A 94 6.30 -9.39 7.58
CA LYS A 94 6.45 -9.35 9.05
C LYS A 94 7.77 -9.97 9.56
N GLU A 95 8.31 -10.97 8.86
CA GLU A 95 9.59 -11.61 9.24
C GLU A 95 10.80 -10.69 9.01
N TYR A 96 10.67 -9.66 8.16
CA TYR A 96 11.76 -8.75 7.80
C TYR A 96 11.59 -7.34 8.38
N MET A 97 10.60 -7.10 9.20
CA MET A 97 10.46 -5.86 9.96
C MET A 97 11.53 -5.81 11.07
N ASP A 98 12.06 -4.62 11.33
CA ASP A 98 13.15 -4.41 12.29
C ASP A 98 12.72 -4.49 13.77
N GLY A 99 11.41 -4.57 14.04
CA GLY A 99 10.84 -4.61 15.38
C GLY A 99 10.93 -3.27 16.13
N ALA A 100 11.22 -2.17 15.45
CA ALA A 100 11.14 -0.85 16.04
C ALA A 100 9.68 -0.58 16.48
N GLY A 101 9.51 -0.05 17.69
CA GLY A 101 8.19 0.30 18.21
C GLY A 101 7.70 1.64 17.68
N ASN A 102 6.40 1.74 17.44
CA ASN A 102 5.76 3.02 17.14
C ASN A 102 5.68 3.90 18.38
N VAL A 103 5.89 5.20 18.20
CA VAL A 103 5.66 6.25 19.20
C VAL A 103 4.58 7.17 18.65
N SER A 104 3.32 6.88 18.99
CA SER A 104 2.14 7.52 18.39
C SER A 104 2.12 9.04 18.55
N GLU A 105 2.69 9.58 19.64
CA GLU A 105 2.80 11.03 19.86
C GLU A 105 3.76 11.73 18.87
N ILE A 106 4.63 10.95 18.20
CA ILE A 106 5.60 11.49 17.24
C ILE A 106 5.20 11.15 15.80
N PHE A 107 4.79 9.89 15.57
CA PHE A 107 4.61 9.37 14.21
C PHE A 107 3.14 9.24 13.81
N GLY A 108 2.21 9.21 14.77
CA GLY A 108 0.79 8.99 14.55
C GLY A 108 0.31 7.61 15.00
N ASN A 109 -1.00 7.43 15.00
CA ASN A 109 -1.63 6.19 15.39
C ASN A 109 -1.55 5.14 14.27
N GLN A 110 -1.70 3.87 14.64
CA GLN A 110 -1.70 2.72 13.71
C GLN A 110 -2.89 1.82 14.04
N TYR A 111 -4.12 2.34 13.82
CA TYR A 111 -5.35 1.68 14.23
C TYR A 111 -5.74 0.53 13.31
N ILE A 112 -5.97 -0.63 13.93
CA ILE A 112 -6.63 -1.77 13.27
C ILE A 112 -8.13 -1.60 13.48
N MET A 113 -8.90 -1.66 12.39
CA MET A 113 -10.34 -1.42 12.41
C MET A 113 -11.12 -2.58 11.79
N ASP A 114 -12.38 -2.71 12.20
CA ASP A 114 -13.33 -3.61 11.56
C ASP A 114 -14.18 -2.87 10.47
N GLU A 115 -15.04 -3.63 9.80
CA GLU A 115 -15.93 -3.12 8.74
C GLU A 115 -17.02 -2.14 9.23
N TYR A 116 -17.09 -1.88 10.53
CA TYR A 116 -17.99 -0.92 11.18
C TYR A 116 -17.25 0.29 11.75
N ASP A 117 -15.99 0.51 11.35
CA ASP A 117 -15.08 1.58 11.80
C ASP A 117 -14.74 1.52 13.30
N ARG A 118 -14.90 0.36 13.93
CA ARG A 118 -14.52 0.20 15.34
C ARG A 118 -13.03 -0.17 15.41
N ILE A 119 -12.29 0.53 16.25
CA ILE A 119 -10.90 0.19 16.56
C ILE A 119 -10.92 -1.15 17.31
N THR A 120 -10.27 -2.16 16.75
CA THR A 120 -10.14 -3.50 17.30
C THR A 120 -8.76 -3.78 17.88
N GLY A 121 -7.78 -2.93 17.54
CA GLY A 121 -6.41 -3.00 18.01
C GLY A 121 -5.57 -1.84 17.47
N GLU A 122 -4.29 -1.89 17.81
CA GLU A 122 -3.28 -0.95 17.31
C GLU A 122 -2.00 -1.74 17.04
N ARG A 123 -1.27 -1.37 15.97
CA ARG A 123 0.04 -1.96 15.69
C ARG A 123 1.09 -1.31 16.58
N GLU A 124 1.87 -2.14 17.26
CA GLU A 124 2.98 -1.70 18.10
C GLU A 124 4.27 -1.50 17.29
N ASP A 125 4.44 -2.25 16.19
CA ASP A 125 5.60 -2.11 15.30
C ASP A 125 5.47 -0.84 14.46
N MET A 126 6.58 -0.14 14.22
CA MET A 126 6.62 1.06 13.37
C MET A 126 6.46 0.67 11.90
N LEU A 127 5.29 0.93 11.33
CA LEU A 127 5.00 0.57 9.94
C LEU A 127 5.74 1.43 8.90
N LEU A 128 6.22 2.63 9.28
CA LEU A 128 7.01 3.50 8.40
C LEU A 128 8.51 3.13 8.32
N SER A 129 8.94 2.05 8.97
CA SER A 129 10.31 1.57 8.89
C SER A 129 10.58 0.82 7.58
N SER A 130 11.80 0.96 7.04
CA SER A 130 12.27 0.10 5.95
C SER A 130 12.41 -1.35 6.44
N ILE A 131 11.95 -2.30 5.65
CA ILE A 131 12.15 -3.72 5.96
C ILE A 131 13.50 -4.19 5.43
N ASP A 132 14.04 -5.29 5.99
CA ASP A 132 15.35 -5.84 5.59
C ASP A 132 15.26 -6.71 4.30
N LEU A 133 14.57 -6.18 3.28
CA LEU A 133 14.52 -6.74 1.92
C LEU A 133 14.89 -5.68 0.89
N SER A 134 15.68 -6.07 -0.12
CA SER A 134 15.98 -5.20 -1.26
C SER A 134 14.76 -5.08 -2.20
N VAL A 135 14.79 -4.05 -3.06
CA VAL A 135 13.78 -3.88 -4.13
C VAL A 135 13.62 -5.16 -4.95
N GLU A 136 14.72 -5.81 -5.36
CA GLU A 136 14.70 -7.06 -6.13
C GLU A 136 14.04 -8.20 -5.37
N GLN A 137 14.32 -8.31 -4.06
CA GLN A 137 13.75 -9.35 -3.21
C GLN A 137 12.25 -9.16 -3.03
N ILE A 138 11.78 -7.92 -2.82
CA ILE A 138 10.35 -7.60 -2.70
C ILE A 138 9.63 -7.90 -4.03
N VAL A 139 10.18 -7.45 -5.16
CA VAL A 139 9.61 -7.74 -6.49
C VAL A 139 9.49 -9.24 -6.71
N LYS A 140 10.58 -9.99 -6.45
CA LYS A 140 10.57 -11.44 -6.58
C LYS A 140 9.54 -12.09 -5.67
N LEU A 141 9.50 -11.72 -4.40
CA LEU A 141 8.57 -12.28 -3.41
C LEU A 141 7.11 -12.02 -3.82
N THR A 142 6.81 -10.81 -4.28
CA THR A 142 5.46 -10.45 -4.75
C THR A 142 5.05 -11.28 -5.95
N VAL A 143 5.92 -11.39 -6.97
CA VAL A 143 5.63 -12.17 -8.20
C VAL A 143 5.51 -13.66 -7.89
N ASP A 144 6.37 -14.23 -7.05
CA ASP A 144 6.32 -15.64 -6.63
C ASP A 144 5.00 -15.98 -5.88
N ASN A 145 4.36 -14.98 -5.27
CA ASN A 145 3.04 -15.13 -4.63
C ASN A 145 1.86 -14.69 -5.53
N GLY A 146 2.10 -14.54 -6.84
CA GLY A 146 1.06 -14.22 -7.83
C GLY A 146 0.65 -12.75 -7.88
N GLY A 147 1.42 -11.86 -7.25
CA GLY A 147 1.17 -10.43 -7.22
C GLY A 147 1.83 -9.64 -8.35
N VAL A 148 1.51 -8.36 -8.39
CA VAL A 148 2.07 -7.35 -9.31
C VAL A 148 2.68 -6.23 -8.49
N VAL A 149 3.87 -5.75 -8.91
CA VAL A 149 4.55 -4.63 -8.27
C VAL A 149 4.48 -3.38 -9.15
N VAL A 150 4.18 -2.24 -8.51
CA VAL A 150 4.25 -0.91 -9.10
C VAL A 150 5.12 -0.04 -8.19
N PRO A 151 6.28 0.46 -8.66
CA PRO A 151 7.04 1.47 -7.94
C PRO A 151 6.18 2.72 -7.70
N ALA A 152 6.06 3.10 -6.42
CA ALA A 152 5.23 4.21 -6.01
C ALA A 152 5.87 5.56 -6.39
N HIS A 153 5.02 6.54 -6.70
CA HIS A 153 5.35 7.97 -6.86
C HIS A 153 6.77 8.24 -7.37
N VAL A 154 7.13 7.66 -8.55
CA VAL A 154 8.50 7.69 -9.08
C VAL A 154 9.07 9.09 -9.32
N ASP A 155 8.22 10.11 -9.36
CA ASP A 155 8.54 11.53 -9.51
C ASP A 155 8.81 12.26 -8.18
N ARG A 156 8.66 11.61 -7.02
CA ARG A 156 8.97 12.22 -5.72
C ARG A 156 10.47 12.22 -5.44
N PRO A 157 10.97 13.26 -4.72
CA PRO A 157 12.39 13.36 -4.38
C PRO A 157 12.83 12.41 -3.26
N SER A 158 11.89 11.74 -2.59
CA SER A 158 12.14 10.76 -1.51
C SER A 158 11.27 9.52 -1.71
N TYR A 159 11.77 8.40 -1.22
CA TYR A 159 11.10 7.09 -1.23
C TYR A 159 10.71 6.58 -2.63
N SER A 160 11.21 7.20 -3.71
CA SER A 160 10.97 6.74 -5.06
C SER A 160 12.14 5.93 -5.59
N ILE A 161 11.86 4.97 -6.49
CA ILE A 161 12.92 4.15 -7.10
C ILE A 161 13.94 5.02 -7.88
N ILE A 162 13.50 6.13 -8.46
CA ILE A 162 14.38 7.05 -9.19
C ILE A 162 15.24 7.86 -8.23
N SER A 163 14.68 8.37 -7.11
CA SER A 163 15.46 9.17 -6.16
C SER A 163 16.49 8.33 -5.41
N GLN A 164 16.19 7.07 -5.13
CA GLN A 164 17.06 6.19 -4.34
C GLN A 164 18.08 5.44 -5.20
N LEU A 165 17.68 4.93 -6.38
CA LEU A 165 18.54 4.12 -7.23
C LEU A 165 19.05 4.86 -8.46
N GLY A 166 18.48 6.03 -8.81
CA GLY A 166 18.84 6.79 -10.01
C GLY A 166 18.18 6.28 -11.30
N PHE A 167 17.64 5.08 -11.31
CA PHE A 167 17.00 4.43 -12.47
C PHE A 167 16.10 3.28 -12.02
N VAL A 168 15.26 2.78 -12.93
CA VAL A 168 14.51 1.53 -12.75
C VAL A 168 15.32 0.39 -13.35
N PRO A 169 15.81 -0.58 -12.53
CA PRO A 169 16.60 -1.70 -13.04
C PRO A 169 15.78 -2.55 -14.03
N SER A 170 16.31 -2.78 -15.23
CA SER A 170 15.62 -3.56 -16.26
C SER A 170 15.38 -5.03 -15.86
N SER A 171 16.21 -5.56 -14.96
CA SER A 171 16.07 -6.90 -14.38
C SER A 171 14.77 -7.10 -13.60
N LEU A 172 14.16 -6.04 -13.09
CA LEU A 172 12.90 -6.10 -12.31
C LEU A 172 11.67 -6.37 -13.18
N ASN A 173 11.78 -6.23 -14.51
CA ASN A 173 10.66 -6.41 -15.44
C ASN A 173 9.40 -5.59 -15.07
N ILE A 174 9.60 -4.39 -14.50
CA ILE A 174 8.53 -3.45 -14.14
C ILE A 174 7.86 -2.95 -15.41
N ARG A 175 6.52 -2.98 -15.44
CA ARG A 175 5.72 -2.58 -16.60
C ARG A 175 4.84 -1.35 -16.35
N VAL A 176 4.64 -1.00 -15.09
CA VAL A 176 3.79 0.11 -14.65
C VAL A 176 4.52 0.90 -13.60
N LEU A 177 4.37 2.22 -13.63
CA LEU A 177 4.94 3.17 -12.68
C LEU A 177 3.83 4.09 -12.20
N GLU A 178 3.87 4.49 -10.94
CA GLU A 178 2.97 5.51 -10.41
C GLU A 178 3.63 6.88 -10.45
N TYR A 179 2.87 7.89 -10.90
CA TYR A 179 3.24 9.31 -10.85
C TYR A 179 2.32 10.07 -9.91
N SER A 180 2.88 10.86 -9.00
CA SER A 180 2.12 11.68 -8.03
C SER A 180 1.52 12.93 -8.66
N HIS A 181 2.14 13.49 -9.72
CA HIS A 181 1.73 14.75 -10.31
C HIS A 181 1.01 14.52 -11.64
N LYS A 182 -0.15 15.18 -11.80
CA LYS A 182 -0.87 15.30 -13.08
C LYS A 182 -0.11 16.21 -14.06
N ASN A 183 1.13 15.94 -14.36
CA ASN A 183 1.75 16.54 -15.53
C ASN A 183 1.48 15.61 -16.69
N GLU A 184 0.83 16.14 -17.75
CA GLU A 184 0.53 15.45 -18.99
C GLU A 184 1.83 15.11 -19.75
N TYR A 185 2.59 14.17 -19.22
CA TYR A 185 3.66 13.52 -19.98
C TYR A 185 3.09 12.26 -20.61
N ILE A 186 2.56 12.41 -21.81
CA ILE A 186 2.28 11.27 -22.67
C ILE A 186 3.65 10.69 -23.06
N VAL A 187 4.01 9.57 -22.44
CA VAL A 187 5.13 8.76 -22.93
C VAL A 187 4.61 8.02 -24.15
N SER A 188 5.05 8.46 -25.33
CA SER A 188 4.77 7.82 -26.62
C SER A 188 5.67 6.60 -26.81
#